data_b4e984429a3848fa33b9dff5e2c06ca5
#
_entry.id   b4e984429a3848fa33b9dff5e2c06ca5
#
_cell.length_a   1.000
_cell.length_b   1.000
_cell.length_c   1.000
_cell.angle_alpha   90.00
_cell.angle_beta   90.00
_cell.angle_gamma   90.00
#
_symmetry.space_group_name_H-M   'P 1'
#
loop_
_entity.id
_entity.type
_entity.pdbx_description
1 polymer ?
#
loop_
_entity_poly.entity_id
_entity_poly.type
_entity_poly.pdbx_seq_one_letter_code
_entity_poly.pdbx_strand_id
1 'polypeptide(L)'
;LNYDLIRHTDTPLNEIEMQYCLNDVLVVMAMIQEKIEIEGDVTKIPYTKTGYIRRYCRDNCMCINGDSHSKESKIKYKKYSQLMKNLTLEPNEYIQLKRAFSGGFTHSNAKHTLDTIENVSSYDFTSSYPYVMISELYPMSKSEIVEPQTFDDILEYCRMYCCIFDIAFEGLEAISSEQYISLSKCVHSKGVIVNNGRIVLGEIVSLTITNVDFEIIQKCYKWEKMKVANFRIYRKSYLPTDLIKSIVKLYKDKTLLKGVEGMEIEYLQSKEMLNAVYGMCVTDIARDEDLYINHNWECHEANIEKSIEIYNRSKNRFLFYPWGVFVTAYARRNLFTGIFEFGDEYIYSDTDSIKCMNAEKHESYFNRYNEITQKKLKLACEFHGIDYNDLCPKTKDGKVKLLGVWDYEGTYKRFKTLGAKRYIYETEKGLNITIAGTGKESTCKFLSAF
;
A
#
# COMPACT_ATOMS: atom_id res chain seq x y z
N LEU A 1 -16.28 28.23 16.20
CA LEU A 1 -17.44 28.31 15.30
C LEU A 1 -18.61 27.52 15.87
N ASN A 2 -19.82 28.02 15.65
CA ASN A 2 -21.04 27.27 15.99
C ASN A 2 -21.47 26.44 14.75
N TYR A 3 -21.21 25.13 14.77
CA TYR A 3 -21.54 24.21 13.69
C TYR A 3 -23.01 23.76 13.68
N ASP A 4 -23.80 24.11 14.73
CA ASP A 4 -25.23 23.79 14.82
C ASP A 4 -26.11 24.81 14.08
N LEU A 5 -25.52 25.93 13.65
CA LEU A 5 -26.20 26.95 12.87
C LEU A 5 -26.41 26.49 11.43
N ILE A 6 -27.68 26.38 11.04
CA ILE A 6 -28.08 26.17 9.63
C ILE A 6 -27.76 27.47 8.86
N ARG A 7 -26.92 27.34 7.82
CA ARG A 7 -26.49 28.47 7.01
C ARG A 7 -27.02 28.33 5.59
N HIS A 8 -27.37 29.49 5.04
CA HIS A 8 -27.76 29.66 3.64
C HIS A 8 -26.79 30.64 2.99
N THR A 9 -26.79 30.72 1.66
CA THR A 9 -25.94 31.62 0.88
C THR A 9 -26.01 33.09 1.31
N ASP A 10 -27.16 33.51 1.80
CA ASP A 10 -27.43 34.89 2.20
C ASP A 10 -27.24 35.14 3.71
N THR A 11 -26.81 34.14 4.47
CA THR A 11 -26.55 34.30 5.90
C THR A 11 -25.25 35.05 6.11
N PRO A 12 -25.25 36.28 6.68
CA PRO A 12 -24.02 37.05 6.87
C PRO A 12 -23.11 36.38 7.89
N LEU A 13 -21.82 36.47 7.64
CA LEU A 13 -20.79 36.01 8.60
C LEU A 13 -20.72 37.03 9.77
N ASN A 14 -20.62 36.52 10.99
CA ASN A 14 -20.33 37.35 12.14
C ASN A 14 -18.82 37.61 12.28
N GLU A 15 -18.42 38.49 13.19
CA GLU A 15 -17.01 38.91 13.40
C GLU A 15 -16.08 37.71 13.70
N ILE A 16 -16.54 36.75 14.51
CA ILE A 16 -15.77 35.52 14.86
C ILE A 16 -15.52 34.68 13.62
N GLU A 17 -16.52 34.55 12.76
CA GLU A 17 -16.44 33.77 11.53
C GLU A 17 -15.56 34.45 10.47
N MET A 18 -15.66 35.77 10.36
CA MET A 18 -14.75 36.57 9.53
C MET A 18 -13.29 36.42 10.00
N GLN A 19 -13.07 36.50 11.33
CA GLN A 19 -11.74 36.29 11.89
C GLN A 19 -11.23 34.87 11.67
N TYR A 20 -12.10 33.88 11.73
CA TYR A 20 -11.74 32.49 11.41
C TYR A 20 -11.31 32.34 9.95
N CYS A 21 -12.11 32.87 9.01
CA CYS A 21 -11.74 32.87 7.58
C CYS A 21 -10.41 33.58 7.33
N LEU A 22 -10.18 34.73 7.99
CA LEU A 22 -8.90 35.44 7.88
C LEU A 22 -7.74 34.60 8.41
N ASN A 23 -7.91 33.94 9.56
CA ASN A 23 -6.88 33.08 10.14
C ASN A 23 -6.55 31.89 9.25
N ASP A 24 -7.54 31.26 8.60
CA ASP A 24 -7.33 30.17 7.64
C ASP A 24 -6.42 30.64 6.48
N VAL A 25 -6.65 31.84 5.95
CA VAL A 25 -5.79 32.42 4.90
C VAL A 25 -4.39 32.72 5.43
N LEU A 26 -4.29 33.37 6.62
CA LEU A 26 -3.01 33.74 7.21
C LEU A 26 -2.14 32.51 7.54
N VAL A 27 -2.73 31.41 8.00
CA VAL A 27 -2.00 30.16 8.25
C VAL A 27 -1.40 29.60 6.96
N VAL A 28 -2.16 29.61 5.87
CA VAL A 28 -1.66 29.15 4.56
C VAL A 28 -0.53 30.07 4.07
N MET A 29 -0.68 31.39 4.20
CA MET A 29 0.37 32.37 3.83
C MET A 29 1.64 32.15 4.65
N ALA A 30 1.54 32.00 5.98
CA ALA A 30 2.68 31.75 6.85
C ALA A 30 3.39 30.43 6.50
N MET A 31 2.63 29.36 6.21
CA MET A 31 3.19 28.08 5.77
C MET A 31 3.95 28.22 4.45
N ILE A 32 3.38 28.94 3.47
CA ILE A 32 4.05 29.13 2.18
C ILE A 32 5.31 29.98 2.35
N GLN A 33 5.25 31.04 3.17
CA GLN A 33 6.41 31.90 3.47
C GLN A 33 7.55 31.08 4.09
N GLU A 34 7.26 30.25 5.10
CA GLU A 34 8.25 29.34 5.69
C GLU A 34 8.86 28.41 4.62
N LYS A 35 8.05 27.88 3.72
CA LYS A 35 8.55 27.00 2.64
C LYS A 35 9.42 27.78 1.63
N ILE A 36 9.08 29.03 1.31
CA ILE A 36 9.92 29.89 0.45
C ILE A 36 11.28 30.15 1.13
N GLU A 37 11.31 30.40 2.42
CA GLU A 37 12.56 30.61 3.18
C GLU A 37 13.46 29.36 3.14
N ILE A 38 12.87 28.16 3.31
CA ILE A 38 13.59 26.89 3.24
C ILE A 38 14.08 26.58 1.82
N GLU A 39 13.23 26.75 0.81
CA GLU A 39 13.49 26.32 -0.58
C GLU A 39 14.18 27.41 -1.41
N GLY A 40 14.15 28.65 -0.94
CA GLY A 40 14.69 29.86 -1.60
C GLY A 40 13.84 30.39 -2.76
N ASP A 41 12.81 29.64 -3.21
CA ASP A 41 11.96 30.03 -4.33
C ASP A 41 10.62 29.25 -4.28
N VAL A 42 9.50 29.96 -4.51
CA VAL A 42 8.15 29.39 -4.55
C VAL A 42 8.01 28.30 -5.62
N THR A 43 8.69 28.39 -6.73
CA THR A 43 8.65 27.41 -7.82
C THR A 43 9.29 26.07 -7.47
N LYS A 44 10.09 26.03 -6.40
CA LYS A 44 10.73 24.81 -5.91
C LYS A 44 9.89 24.06 -4.89
N ILE A 45 8.82 24.68 -4.39
CA ILE A 45 7.93 24.07 -3.39
C ILE A 45 7.09 22.98 -4.08
N PRO A 46 7.17 21.71 -3.65
CA PRO A 46 6.28 20.68 -4.17
C PRO A 46 4.81 20.95 -3.82
N TYR A 47 3.91 20.82 -4.78
CA TYR A 47 2.47 21.08 -4.59
C TYR A 47 1.78 20.12 -3.61
N THR A 48 2.40 18.97 -3.31
CA THR A 48 1.81 17.94 -2.46
C THR A 48 2.84 17.34 -1.52
N LYS A 49 2.39 16.79 -0.38
CA LYS A 49 3.24 16.02 0.53
C LYS A 49 3.99 14.90 -0.22
N THR A 50 3.31 14.19 -1.12
CA THR A 50 3.93 13.16 -1.97
C THR A 50 5.05 13.71 -2.86
N GLY A 51 4.96 14.98 -3.26
CA GLY A 51 6.01 15.66 -4.02
C GLY A 51 7.32 15.80 -3.23
N TYR A 52 7.25 16.12 -1.95
CA TYR A 52 8.43 16.17 -1.05
C TYR A 52 9.09 14.80 -0.93
N ILE A 53 8.29 13.76 -0.73
CA ILE A 53 8.81 12.39 -0.59
C ILE A 53 9.44 11.92 -1.90
N ARG A 54 8.79 12.21 -3.02
CA ARG A 54 9.30 11.90 -4.36
C ARG A 54 10.66 12.57 -4.59
N ARG A 55 10.79 13.85 -4.22
CA ARG A 55 12.05 14.58 -4.31
C ARG A 55 13.10 13.95 -3.39
N TYR A 56 12.78 13.71 -2.13
CA TYR A 56 13.68 13.10 -1.15
C TYR A 56 14.21 11.75 -1.64
N CYS A 57 13.35 10.83 -2.05
CA CYS A 57 13.77 9.51 -2.54
C CYS A 57 14.57 9.60 -3.85
N ARG A 58 14.14 10.46 -4.79
CA ARG A 58 14.86 10.68 -6.05
C ARG A 58 16.27 11.23 -5.81
N ASP A 59 16.38 12.23 -4.98
CA ASP A 59 17.66 12.88 -4.71
C ASP A 59 18.62 11.90 -4.00
N ASN A 60 18.12 11.09 -3.08
CA ASN A 60 18.90 10.00 -2.48
C ASN A 60 19.32 8.93 -3.50
N CYS A 61 18.52 8.66 -4.53
CA CYS A 61 18.88 7.72 -5.59
C CYS A 61 19.87 8.30 -6.61
N MET A 62 19.83 9.60 -6.87
CA MET A 62 20.51 10.24 -7.98
C MET A 62 21.63 11.23 -7.59
N CYS A 63 21.62 11.73 -6.34
CA CYS A 63 22.57 12.71 -5.87
C CYS A 63 23.28 12.24 -4.59
N ILE A 64 24.33 12.95 -4.19
CA ILE A 64 25.03 12.79 -2.91
C ILE A 64 24.81 14.08 -2.10
N ASN A 65 24.29 13.94 -0.87
CA ASN A 65 24.02 15.06 0.04
C ASN A 65 23.20 16.20 -0.58
N GLY A 66 22.29 15.87 -1.52
CA GLY A 66 21.46 16.87 -2.20
C GLY A 66 22.19 17.71 -3.28
N ASP A 67 23.50 17.58 -3.41
CA ASP A 67 24.27 18.29 -4.42
C ASP A 67 24.28 17.52 -5.75
N SER A 68 23.54 18.00 -6.75
CA SER A 68 23.48 17.42 -8.09
C SER A 68 24.69 17.76 -8.98
N HIS A 69 25.55 18.67 -8.57
CA HIS A 69 26.63 19.23 -9.39
C HIS A 69 27.99 18.57 -9.12
N SER A 70 28.17 17.92 -7.96
CA SER A 70 29.41 17.22 -7.63
C SER A 70 29.75 16.12 -8.64
N LYS A 71 31.04 15.80 -8.75
CA LYS A 71 31.53 14.73 -9.63
C LYS A 71 30.94 13.37 -9.23
N GLU A 72 30.87 13.11 -7.94
CA GLU A 72 30.32 11.90 -7.34
C GLU A 72 28.83 11.75 -7.64
N SER A 73 28.05 12.81 -7.52
CA SER A 73 26.63 12.82 -7.88
C SER A 73 26.39 12.56 -9.35
N LYS A 74 27.22 13.12 -10.23
CA LYS A 74 27.13 12.86 -11.67
C LYS A 74 27.40 11.37 -12.00
N ILE A 75 28.32 10.73 -11.29
CA ILE A 75 28.59 9.28 -11.42
C ILE A 75 27.39 8.48 -10.91
N LYS A 76 26.87 8.82 -9.75
CA LYS A 76 25.69 8.17 -9.15
C LYS A 76 24.47 8.29 -10.06
N TYR A 77 24.18 9.50 -10.56
CA TYR A 77 23.11 9.76 -11.51
C TYR A 77 23.26 8.89 -12.77
N LYS A 78 24.47 8.84 -13.36
CA LYS A 78 24.72 8.03 -14.56
C LYS A 78 24.43 6.55 -14.32
N LYS A 79 24.88 6.01 -13.18
CA LYS A 79 24.65 4.61 -12.80
C LYS A 79 23.15 4.32 -12.62
N TYR A 80 22.43 5.17 -11.87
CA TYR A 80 21.01 4.98 -11.62
C TYR A 80 20.18 5.17 -12.90
N SER A 81 20.49 6.19 -13.70
CA SER A 81 19.85 6.41 -15.00
C SER A 81 20.05 5.24 -15.97
N GLN A 82 21.22 4.60 -15.95
CA GLN A 82 21.45 3.40 -16.79
C GLN A 82 20.58 2.23 -16.31
N LEU A 83 20.42 2.03 -15.01
CA LEU A 83 19.46 1.06 -14.46
C LEU A 83 18.04 1.34 -14.99
N MET A 84 17.59 2.58 -14.86
CA MET A 84 16.22 2.95 -15.28
C MET A 84 16.00 2.82 -16.78
N LYS A 85 17.02 3.06 -17.63
CA LYS A 85 16.93 2.84 -19.08
C LYS A 85 16.69 1.36 -19.43
N ASN A 86 17.15 0.44 -18.58
CA ASN A 86 16.92 -0.99 -18.75
C ASN A 86 15.52 -1.44 -18.25
N LEU A 87 14.81 -0.59 -17.52
CA LEU A 87 13.49 -0.85 -16.94
C LEU A 87 12.43 -0.03 -17.68
N THR A 88 12.16 -0.34 -18.94
CA THR A 88 11.14 0.33 -19.76
C THR A 88 9.85 -0.47 -19.80
N LEU A 89 8.73 0.19 -20.04
CA LEU A 89 7.40 -0.38 -20.22
C LEU A 89 6.97 -0.32 -21.68
N GLU A 90 6.13 -1.28 -22.07
CA GLU A 90 5.33 -1.24 -23.29
C GLU A 90 3.89 -0.81 -22.98
N PRO A 91 3.15 -0.20 -23.92
CA PRO A 91 1.77 0.23 -23.70
C PRO A 91 0.85 -0.90 -23.24
N ASN A 92 0.89 -2.06 -23.90
CA ASN A 92 0.09 -3.23 -23.53
C ASN A 92 0.49 -3.82 -22.18
N GLU A 93 1.78 -3.81 -21.86
CA GLU A 93 2.29 -4.20 -20.54
C GLU A 93 1.74 -3.28 -19.45
N TYR A 94 1.73 -1.97 -19.66
CA TYR A 94 1.19 -1.03 -18.70
C TYR A 94 -0.31 -1.25 -18.45
N ILE A 95 -1.10 -1.51 -19.50
CA ILE A 95 -2.52 -1.84 -19.37
C ILE A 95 -2.71 -3.12 -18.54
N GLN A 96 -1.90 -4.14 -18.80
CA GLN A 96 -1.91 -5.40 -18.06
C GLN A 96 -1.55 -5.19 -16.58
N LEU A 97 -0.52 -4.40 -16.30
CA LEU A 97 -0.11 -4.01 -14.95
C LEU A 97 -1.21 -3.25 -14.19
N LYS A 98 -1.92 -2.33 -14.85
CA LYS A 98 -3.06 -1.61 -14.25
C LYS A 98 -4.19 -2.57 -13.84
N ARG A 99 -4.47 -3.59 -14.64
CA ARG A 99 -5.46 -4.63 -14.31
C ARG A 99 -5.01 -5.49 -13.13
N ALA A 100 -3.74 -5.90 -13.10
CA ALA A 100 -3.16 -6.70 -12.03
C ALA A 100 -3.04 -5.93 -10.71
N PHE A 101 -2.90 -4.60 -10.74
CA PHE A 101 -2.76 -3.81 -9.53
C PHE A 101 -4.01 -3.89 -8.66
N SER A 102 -3.82 -4.32 -7.43
CA SER A 102 -4.82 -4.29 -6.36
C SER A 102 -4.20 -3.69 -5.11
N GLY A 103 -4.94 -2.88 -4.38
CA GLY A 103 -4.53 -2.30 -3.10
C GLY A 103 -4.43 -3.33 -1.97
N GLY A 104 -4.44 -2.85 -0.74
CA GLY A 104 -4.50 -3.70 0.45
C GLY A 104 -5.82 -4.47 0.53
N PHE A 105 -5.80 -5.62 1.20
CA PHE A 105 -6.98 -6.42 1.42
C PHE A 105 -7.70 -5.96 2.68
N THR A 106 -8.97 -5.57 2.55
CA THR A 106 -9.85 -5.21 3.67
C THR A 106 -11.12 -6.03 3.54
N HIS A 107 -11.41 -6.86 4.54
CA HIS A 107 -12.53 -7.77 4.49
C HIS A 107 -12.96 -8.22 5.89
N SER A 108 -14.22 -8.62 6.03
CA SER A 108 -14.75 -9.27 7.23
C SER A 108 -15.20 -10.68 6.90
N ASN A 109 -14.91 -11.62 7.78
CA ASN A 109 -15.41 -12.98 7.66
C ASN A 109 -16.95 -12.97 7.74
N ALA A 110 -17.58 -13.53 6.71
CA ALA A 110 -19.05 -13.57 6.63
C ALA A 110 -19.70 -14.29 7.79
N LYS A 111 -19.03 -15.31 8.37
CA LYS A 111 -19.52 -16.06 9.53
C LYS A 111 -19.67 -15.22 10.79
N HIS A 112 -18.89 -14.13 10.89
CA HIS A 112 -18.81 -13.26 12.06
C HIS A 112 -19.35 -11.85 11.82
N THR A 113 -19.78 -11.55 10.59
CA THR A 113 -20.35 -10.25 10.27
C THR A 113 -21.71 -10.10 10.95
N LEU A 114 -21.94 -8.96 11.61
CA LEU A 114 -23.10 -8.62 12.45
C LEU A 114 -23.11 -9.22 13.86
N ASP A 115 -22.29 -10.20 14.16
CA ASP A 115 -22.19 -10.76 15.51
C ASP A 115 -21.36 -9.85 16.42
N THR A 116 -21.72 -9.86 17.71
CA THR A 116 -20.89 -9.26 18.75
C THR A 116 -20.01 -10.34 19.35
N ILE A 117 -18.71 -10.22 19.15
CA ILE A 117 -17.72 -11.22 19.55
C ILE A 117 -16.92 -10.66 20.73
N GLU A 118 -16.71 -11.49 21.73
CA GLU A 118 -15.93 -11.14 22.93
C GLU A 118 -14.48 -11.59 22.82
N ASN A 119 -13.60 -10.92 23.57
CA ASN A 119 -12.18 -11.27 23.70
C ASN A 119 -11.45 -11.37 22.35
N VAL A 120 -11.61 -10.36 21.49
CA VAL A 120 -11.02 -10.30 20.16
C VAL A 120 -9.62 -9.71 20.20
N SER A 121 -8.62 -10.48 19.84
CA SER A 121 -7.22 -10.04 19.74
C SER A 121 -6.97 -9.28 18.46
N SER A 122 -6.17 -8.20 18.56
CA SER A 122 -5.73 -7.35 17.46
C SER A 122 -4.22 -7.47 17.26
N TYR A 123 -3.82 -7.78 16.04
CA TYR A 123 -2.42 -7.77 15.61
C TYR A 123 -2.25 -6.89 14.38
N ASP A 124 -1.10 -6.24 14.25
CA ASP A 124 -0.76 -5.36 13.14
C ASP A 124 0.67 -5.62 12.67
N PHE A 125 0.93 -5.50 11.36
CA PHE A 125 2.29 -5.57 10.86
C PHE A 125 3.05 -4.28 11.15
N THR A 126 4.23 -4.39 11.72
CA THR A 126 5.10 -3.23 11.88
C THR A 126 5.56 -2.71 10.52
N SER A 127 4.82 -1.77 9.92
CA SER A 127 5.10 -1.14 8.61
C SER A 127 5.20 -2.14 7.45
N SER A 128 4.07 -2.75 7.10
CA SER A 128 3.93 -3.81 6.09
C SER A 128 4.57 -3.48 4.73
N TYR A 129 4.21 -2.36 4.09
CA TYR A 129 4.76 -2.00 2.77
C TYR A 129 6.26 -1.75 2.77
N PRO A 130 6.84 -0.97 3.71
CA PRO A 130 8.29 -0.84 3.84
C PRO A 130 8.99 -2.18 4.03
N TYR A 131 8.43 -3.07 4.82
CA TYR A 131 8.97 -4.40 5.03
C TYR A 131 9.10 -5.18 3.72
N VAL A 132 8.02 -5.31 2.96
CA VAL A 132 8.07 -6.05 1.70
C VAL A 132 8.99 -5.39 0.67
N MET A 133 9.06 -4.05 0.63
CA MET A 133 10.01 -3.34 -0.25
C MET A 133 11.47 -3.70 0.04
N ILE A 134 11.82 -3.95 1.29
CA ILE A 134 13.19 -4.30 1.71
C ILE A 134 13.45 -5.79 1.52
N SER A 135 12.49 -6.65 1.89
CA SER A 135 12.70 -8.08 2.09
C SER A 135 12.39 -8.98 0.89
N GLU A 136 11.68 -8.47 -0.12
CA GLU A 136 11.22 -9.26 -1.27
C GLU A 136 11.98 -8.92 -2.55
N LEU A 137 11.84 -9.78 -3.56
CA LEU A 137 12.47 -9.60 -4.87
C LEU A 137 11.46 -9.05 -5.88
N TYR A 138 11.90 -8.12 -6.71
CA TYR A 138 11.07 -7.32 -7.61
C TYR A 138 11.47 -7.47 -9.07
N PRO A 139 10.57 -7.12 -10.04
CA PRO A 139 10.93 -7.00 -11.44
C PRO A 139 12.13 -6.07 -11.66
N MET A 140 13.26 -6.61 -12.12
CA MET A 140 14.49 -5.87 -12.35
C MET A 140 15.02 -6.08 -13.77
N SER A 141 14.12 -6.34 -14.71
CA SER A 141 14.38 -6.37 -16.16
C SER A 141 13.16 -5.85 -16.92
N LYS A 142 13.29 -5.68 -18.24
CA LYS A 142 12.13 -5.63 -19.13
C LYS A 142 11.39 -6.95 -19.06
N SER A 143 10.09 -6.91 -19.37
CA SER A 143 9.30 -8.13 -19.49
C SER A 143 9.67 -8.90 -20.77
N GLU A 144 9.55 -10.22 -20.67
CA GLU A 144 9.60 -11.15 -21.80
C GLU A 144 8.29 -11.93 -21.82
N ILE A 145 7.66 -12.09 -22.99
CA ILE A 145 6.43 -12.90 -23.14
C ILE A 145 6.87 -14.34 -23.36
N VAL A 146 6.26 -15.25 -22.61
CA VAL A 146 6.47 -16.70 -22.75
C VAL A 146 5.12 -17.40 -22.86
N GLU A 147 5.11 -18.61 -23.37
CA GLU A 147 3.91 -19.44 -23.57
C GLU A 147 4.04 -20.75 -22.79
N PRO A 148 3.70 -20.81 -21.50
CA PRO A 148 3.69 -22.04 -20.75
C PRO A 148 2.74 -23.06 -21.39
N GLN A 149 3.19 -24.30 -21.58
CA GLN A 149 2.40 -25.36 -22.21
C GLN A 149 1.68 -26.21 -21.18
N THR A 150 2.22 -26.28 -19.98
CA THR A 150 1.71 -27.13 -18.89
C THR A 150 1.51 -26.30 -17.62
N PHE A 151 0.78 -26.87 -16.67
CA PHE A 151 0.64 -26.31 -15.34
C PHE A 151 2.00 -26.24 -14.60
N ASP A 152 2.84 -27.24 -14.79
CA ASP A 152 4.16 -27.31 -14.19
C ASP A 152 5.09 -26.20 -14.74
N ASP A 153 4.99 -25.87 -16.03
CA ASP A 153 5.72 -24.71 -16.60
C ASP A 153 5.30 -23.42 -15.92
N ILE A 154 3.99 -23.23 -15.68
CA ILE A 154 3.48 -22.05 -14.98
C ILE A 154 4.09 -21.95 -13.58
N LEU A 155 4.11 -23.06 -12.84
CA LEU A 155 4.68 -23.09 -11.49
C LEU A 155 6.19 -22.83 -11.50
N GLU A 156 6.91 -23.37 -12.48
CA GLU A 156 8.35 -23.14 -12.63
C GLU A 156 8.65 -21.65 -12.93
N TYR A 157 7.95 -21.05 -13.90
CA TYR A 157 8.10 -19.62 -14.17
C TYR A 157 7.77 -18.77 -12.94
N CYS A 158 6.68 -19.05 -12.23
CA CYS A 158 6.29 -18.35 -11.01
C CYS A 158 7.36 -18.47 -9.91
N ARG A 159 8.05 -19.59 -9.82
CA ARG A 159 9.15 -19.80 -8.85
C ARG A 159 10.41 -19.04 -9.24
N MET A 160 10.76 -19.01 -10.52
CA MET A 160 12.04 -18.46 -11.01
C MET A 160 11.98 -16.94 -11.25
N TYR A 161 10.83 -16.40 -11.62
CA TYR A 161 10.64 -15.03 -12.07
C TYR A 161 9.56 -14.29 -11.28
N CYS A 162 9.52 -12.97 -11.41
CA CYS A 162 8.30 -12.22 -11.18
C CYS A 162 7.43 -12.35 -12.43
N CYS A 163 6.17 -12.75 -12.28
CA CYS A 163 5.28 -13.00 -13.41
C CYS A 163 4.01 -12.17 -13.31
N ILE A 164 3.48 -11.75 -14.46
CA ILE A 164 2.15 -11.17 -14.63
C ILE A 164 1.49 -11.87 -15.81
N PHE A 165 0.26 -12.29 -15.64
CA PHE A 165 -0.48 -12.99 -16.68
C PHE A 165 -1.99 -12.82 -16.56
N ASP A 166 -2.67 -12.93 -17.68
CA ASP A 166 -4.10 -13.08 -17.73
C ASP A 166 -4.46 -14.54 -17.47
N ILE A 167 -5.48 -14.76 -16.64
CA ILE A 167 -5.94 -16.11 -16.30
C ILE A 167 -7.46 -16.20 -16.42
N ALA A 168 -7.94 -17.31 -16.92
CA ALA A 168 -9.35 -17.66 -16.96
C ALA A 168 -9.57 -19.01 -16.28
N PHE A 169 -10.54 -19.06 -15.37
CA PHE A 169 -10.96 -20.25 -14.67
C PHE A 169 -12.35 -20.65 -15.16
N GLU A 170 -12.57 -21.97 -15.32
CA GLU A 170 -13.88 -22.60 -15.49
C GLU A 170 -14.19 -23.43 -14.24
N GLY A 171 -15.41 -23.33 -13.71
CA GLY A 171 -15.84 -24.05 -12.52
C GLY A 171 -15.07 -23.66 -11.26
N LEU A 172 -14.87 -22.34 -11.06
CA LEU A 172 -14.16 -21.81 -9.89
C LEU A 172 -15.04 -21.91 -8.64
N GLU A 173 -14.52 -22.49 -7.55
CA GLU A 173 -15.21 -22.64 -6.28
C GLU A 173 -14.25 -22.35 -5.11
N ALA A 174 -14.69 -21.50 -4.17
CA ALA A 174 -13.93 -21.21 -2.97
C ALA A 174 -13.88 -22.43 -2.03
N ILE A 175 -12.67 -22.74 -1.54
CA ILE A 175 -12.41 -23.80 -0.56
C ILE A 175 -11.97 -23.27 0.80
N SER A 176 -11.68 -21.97 0.90
CA SER A 176 -11.35 -21.32 2.16
C SER A 176 -12.52 -20.47 2.67
N SER A 177 -12.52 -20.18 3.97
CA SER A 177 -13.51 -19.26 4.59
C SER A 177 -13.45 -17.86 4.03
N GLU A 178 -12.27 -17.43 3.56
CA GLU A 178 -12.03 -16.11 2.99
C GLU A 178 -11.72 -16.18 1.50
N GLN A 179 -12.43 -15.39 0.72
CA GLN A 179 -12.32 -15.34 -0.73
C GLN A 179 -11.39 -14.20 -1.17
N TYR A 180 -10.43 -14.52 -2.03
CA TYR A 180 -9.44 -13.56 -2.49
C TYR A 180 -9.90 -12.72 -3.68
N ILE A 181 -10.51 -13.33 -4.69
CA ILE A 181 -10.83 -12.68 -5.97
C ILE A 181 -11.97 -11.68 -5.81
N SER A 182 -11.71 -10.40 -6.12
CA SER A 182 -12.74 -9.37 -6.17
C SER A 182 -13.44 -9.36 -7.52
N LEU A 183 -14.77 -9.32 -7.53
CA LEU A 183 -15.57 -9.19 -8.75
C LEU A 183 -15.16 -7.94 -9.56
N SER A 184 -14.86 -6.83 -8.89
CA SER A 184 -14.45 -5.58 -9.54
C SER A 184 -13.11 -5.65 -10.28
N LYS A 185 -12.31 -6.71 -10.06
CA LYS A 185 -11.03 -6.96 -10.74
C LYS A 185 -11.14 -7.94 -11.90
N CYS A 186 -12.29 -8.57 -12.06
CA CYS A 186 -12.52 -9.47 -13.18
C CYS A 186 -12.69 -8.68 -14.47
N VAL A 187 -12.01 -9.12 -15.52
CA VAL A 187 -12.17 -8.63 -16.89
C VAL A 187 -13.45 -9.21 -17.49
N HIS A 188 -13.73 -10.47 -17.16
CA HIS A 188 -14.96 -11.16 -17.54
C HIS A 188 -15.38 -12.12 -16.42
N SER A 189 -16.71 -12.22 -16.20
CA SER A 189 -17.27 -13.18 -15.25
C SER A 189 -18.66 -13.61 -15.70
N LYS A 190 -18.98 -14.91 -15.48
CA LYS A 190 -20.29 -15.51 -15.79
C LYS A 190 -20.67 -16.47 -14.68
N GLY A 191 -21.97 -16.51 -14.32
CA GLY A 191 -22.50 -17.44 -13.33
C GLY A 191 -21.84 -17.31 -11.96
N VAL A 192 -21.61 -16.04 -11.48
CA VAL A 192 -20.88 -15.80 -10.23
C VAL A 192 -21.81 -15.66 -9.03
N ILE A 193 -21.41 -16.27 -7.92
CA ILE A 193 -21.93 -16.02 -6.59
C ILE A 193 -20.86 -15.26 -5.82
N VAL A 194 -21.26 -14.16 -5.16
CA VAL A 194 -20.35 -13.27 -4.43
C VAL A 194 -20.72 -13.14 -2.97
N ASN A 195 -19.70 -12.98 -2.12
CA ASN A 195 -19.81 -12.61 -0.73
C ASN A 195 -19.05 -11.30 -0.51
N ASN A 196 -19.76 -10.23 -0.15
CA ASN A 196 -19.18 -8.90 0.09
C ASN A 196 -18.21 -8.46 -1.03
N GLY A 197 -18.64 -8.66 -2.31
CA GLY A 197 -17.86 -8.32 -3.50
C GLY A 197 -16.72 -9.29 -3.86
N ARG A 198 -16.57 -10.41 -3.14
CA ARG A 198 -15.59 -11.47 -3.41
C ARG A 198 -16.28 -12.68 -4.00
N ILE A 199 -15.65 -13.32 -4.99
CA ILE A 199 -16.21 -14.46 -5.70
C ILE A 199 -16.13 -15.70 -4.82
N VAL A 200 -17.28 -16.35 -4.58
CA VAL A 200 -17.39 -17.64 -3.89
C VAL A 200 -17.44 -18.77 -4.92
N LEU A 201 -18.20 -18.57 -6.00
CA LEU A 201 -18.38 -19.53 -7.08
C LEU A 201 -18.47 -18.78 -8.41
N GLY A 202 -17.97 -19.35 -9.49
CA GLY A 202 -18.10 -18.79 -10.83
C GLY A 202 -17.97 -19.85 -11.92
N GLU A 203 -18.90 -19.84 -12.89
CA GLU A 203 -18.79 -20.70 -14.09
C GLU A 203 -17.56 -20.31 -14.91
N ILE A 204 -17.38 -19.01 -15.15
CA ILE A 204 -16.22 -18.44 -15.84
C ILE A 204 -15.76 -17.19 -15.07
N VAL A 205 -14.47 -17.10 -14.77
CA VAL A 205 -13.86 -15.96 -14.11
C VAL A 205 -12.52 -15.66 -14.77
N SER A 206 -12.37 -14.46 -15.34
CA SER A 206 -11.12 -14.02 -15.99
C SER A 206 -10.59 -12.74 -15.35
N LEU A 207 -9.31 -12.72 -15.05
CA LEU A 207 -8.65 -11.57 -14.45
C LEU A 207 -7.15 -11.55 -14.79
N THR A 208 -6.49 -10.43 -14.49
CA THR A 208 -5.02 -10.31 -14.59
C THR A 208 -4.42 -10.35 -13.20
N ILE A 209 -3.38 -11.15 -13.00
CA ILE A 209 -2.74 -11.39 -11.70
C ILE A 209 -1.22 -11.39 -11.76
N THR A 210 -0.59 -11.23 -10.60
CA THR A 210 0.82 -11.57 -10.40
C THR A 210 0.97 -13.04 -9.96
N ASN A 211 2.17 -13.60 -10.07
CA ASN A 211 2.45 -14.93 -9.50
C ASN A 211 2.23 -14.96 -7.98
N VAL A 212 2.39 -13.82 -7.28
CA VAL A 212 2.15 -13.70 -5.84
C VAL A 212 0.66 -13.81 -5.51
N ASP A 213 -0.21 -13.22 -6.34
CA ASP A 213 -1.67 -13.36 -6.21
C ASP A 213 -2.09 -14.80 -6.52
N PHE A 214 -1.43 -15.45 -7.49
CA PHE A 214 -1.70 -16.84 -7.83
C PHE A 214 -1.41 -17.80 -6.67
N GLU A 215 -0.34 -17.57 -5.88
CA GLU A 215 -0.04 -18.33 -4.65
C GLU A 215 -1.22 -18.28 -3.65
N ILE A 216 -1.92 -17.14 -3.54
CA ILE A 216 -3.08 -16.99 -2.66
C ILE A 216 -4.29 -17.70 -3.27
N ILE A 217 -4.54 -17.50 -4.57
CA ILE A 217 -5.68 -18.10 -5.30
C ILE A 217 -5.65 -19.62 -5.20
N GLN A 218 -4.48 -20.26 -5.38
CA GLN A 218 -4.33 -21.70 -5.25
C GLN A 218 -4.74 -22.26 -3.87
N LYS A 219 -4.66 -21.43 -2.82
CA LYS A 219 -5.09 -21.83 -1.46
C LYS A 219 -6.55 -21.48 -1.18
N CYS A 220 -7.11 -20.52 -1.90
CA CYS A 220 -8.49 -20.08 -1.68
C CYS A 220 -9.51 -20.84 -2.54
N TYR A 221 -9.08 -21.38 -3.68
CA TYR A 221 -10.01 -21.91 -4.70
C TYR A 221 -9.55 -23.24 -5.26
N LYS A 222 -10.54 -24.04 -5.71
CA LYS A 222 -10.40 -25.09 -6.69
C LYS A 222 -11.09 -24.69 -7.99
N TRP A 223 -10.72 -25.29 -9.10
CA TRP A 223 -11.28 -25.05 -10.44
C TRP A 223 -11.25 -26.35 -11.27
N GLU A 224 -12.13 -26.43 -12.26
CA GLU A 224 -12.16 -27.57 -13.19
C GLU A 224 -11.11 -27.43 -14.29
N LYS A 225 -11.04 -26.22 -14.88
CA LYS A 225 -10.06 -25.88 -15.92
C LYS A 225 -9.53 -24.47 -15.72
N MET A 226 -8.32 -24.26 -16.20
CA MET A 226 -7.73 -22.91 -16.29
C MET A 226 -6.95 -22.74 -17.58
N LYS A 227 -6.89 -21.49 -18.05
CA LYS A 227 -6.06 -21.05 -19.17
C LYS A 227 -5.33 -19.78 -18.80
N VAL A 228 -4.10 -19.65 -19.27
CA VAL A 228 -3.30 -18.43 -19.12
C VAL A 228 -3.02 -17.83 -20.49
N ALA A 229 -2.87 -16.50 -20.53
CA ALA A 229 -2.50 -15.74 -21.72
C ALA A 229 -1.64 -14.56 -21.33
N ASN A 230 -0.95 -13.97 -22.32
CA ASN A 230 -0.11 -12.79 -22.13
C ASN A 230 0.86 -12.96 -20.94
N PHE A 231 1.47 -14.12 -20.84
CA PHE A 231 2.33 -14.49 -19.70
C PHE A 231 3.67 -13.78 -19.82
N ARG A 232 3.88 -12.79 -18.95
CA ARG A 232 5.11 -11.98 -18.89
C ARG A 232 5.95 -12.39 -17.71
N ILE A 233 7.25 -12.54 -17.96
CA ILE A 233 8.25 -12.82 -16.93
C ILE A 233 9.24 -11.66 -16.82
N TYR A 234 9.73 -11.43 -15.60
CA TYR A 234 10.78 -10.47 -15.28
C TYR A 234 11.86 -11.17 -14.45
N ARG A 235 13.12 -10.94 -14.74
CA ARG A 235 14.19 -11.32 -13.81
C ARG A 235 13.98 -10.58 -12.50
N LYS A 236 14.16 -11.28 -11.38
CA LYS A 236 13.89 -10.73 -10.05
C LYS A 236 15.19 -10.42 -9.31
N SER A 237 15.19 -9.31 -8.58
CA SER A 237 16.24 -8.91 -7.64
C SER A 237 15.66 -7.98 -6.59
N TYR A 238 16.45 -7.66 -5.56
CA TYR A 238 16.07 -6.60 -4.62
C TYR A 238 15.96 -5.24 -5.33
N LEU A 239 15.15 -4.35 -4.77
CA LEU A 239 15.06 -2.96 -5.21
C LEU A 239 16.42 -2.25 -5.11
N PRO A 240 16.62 -1.11 -5.81
CA PRO A 240 17.89 -0.39 -5.78
C PRO A 240 18.30 0.00 -4.36
N THR A 241 19.56 -0.25 -3.99
CA THR A 241 20.10 -0.01 -2.63
C THR A 241 19.87 1.41 -2.14
N ASP A 242 20.00 2.42 -3.01
CA ASP A 242 19.80 3.82 -2.61
C ASP A 242 18.35 4.11 -2.24
N LEU A 243 17.37 3.49 -2.92
CA LEU A 243 15.96 3.57 -2.57
C LEU A 243 15.71 2.88 -1.22
N ILE A 244 16.26 1.70 -1.02
CA ILE A 244 16.11 0.95 0.25
C ILE A 244 16.72 1.71 1.42
N LYS A 245 17.90 2.30 1.28
CA LYS A 245 18.51 3.15 2.32
C LYS A 245 17.62 4.34 2.70
N SER A 246 16.92 4.94 1.73
CA SER A 246 15.96 6.01 2.00
C SER A 246 14.77 5.52 2.83
N ILE A 247 14.25 4.33 2.52
CA ILE A 247 13.13 3.72 3.26
C ILE A 247 13.56 3.37 4.69
N VAL A 248 14.72 2.78 4.86
CA VAL A 248 15.28 2.41 6.17
C VAL A 248 15.45 3.66 7.05
N LYS A 249 15.99 4.74 6.48
CA LYS A 249 16.12 6.01 7.20
C LYS A 249 14.76 6.54 7.67
N LEU A 250 13.77 6.59 6.78
CA LEU A 250 12.41 7.03 7.13
C LEU A 250 11.77 6.15 8.22
N TYR A 251 12.00 4.85 8.19
CA TYR A 251 11.51 3.94 9.22
C TYR A 251 12.16 4.18 10.58
N LYS A 252 13.48 4.36 10.58
CA LYS A 252 14.26 4.68 11.78
C LYS A 252 13.80 6.01 12.39
N ASP A 253 13.73 7.08 11.58
CA ASP A 253 13.30 8.42 12.01
C ASP A 253 11.89 8.36 12.61
N LYS A 254 10.91 7.75 11.93
CA LYS A 254 9.56 7.54 12.45
C LYS A 254 9.56 6.84 13.82
N THR A 255 10.38 5.81 14.00
CA THR A 255 10.36 5.02 15.25
C THR A 255 11.00 5.80 16.40
N LEU A 256 12.10 6.49 16.15
CA LEU A 256 12.81 7.29 17.15
C LEU A 256 12.00 8.50 17.61
N LEU A 257 11.23 9.13 16.72
CA LEU A 257 10.43 10.33 17.01
C LEU A 257 9.10 10.01 17.72
N LYS A 258 8.67 8.74 17.73
CA LYS A 258 7.39 8.33 18.30
C LYS A 258 7.33 8.59 19.82
N GLY A 259 6.39 9.46 20.24
CA GLY A 259 6.19 9.82 21.67
C GLY A 259 7.25 10.74 22.27
N VAL A 260 8.06 11.37 21.43
CA VAL A 260 9.00 12.42 21.86
C VAL A 260 8.26 13.74 21.92
N GLU A 261 8.22 14.37 23.08
CA GLU A 261 7.55 15.64 23.31
C GLU A 261 8.15 16.75 22.42
N GLY A 262 7.28 17.52 21.77
CA GLY A 262 7.67 18.59 20.83
C GLY A 262 8.09 18.11 19.45
N MET A 263 8.06 16.80 19.16
CA MET A 263 8.44 16.22 17.85
C MET A 263 7.24 15.51 17.16
N GLU A 264 6.03 15.87 17.55
CA GLU A 264 4.79 15.26 17.03
C GLU A 264 4.62 15.49 15.53
N ILE A 265 4.99 16.68 15.06
CA ILE A 265 4.90 17.05 13.64
C ILE A 265 5.90 16.25 12.81
N GLU A 266 7.15 16.18 13.24
CA GLU A 266 8.22 15.42 12.56
C GLU A 266 7.93 13.92 12.56
N TYR A 267 7.36 13.40 13.64
CA TYR A 267 6.86 12.03 13.69
C TYR A 267 5.77 11.77 12.65
N LEU A 268 4.76 12.64 12.59
CA LEU A 268 3.67 12.52 11.61
C LEU A 268 4.19 12.62 10.18
N GLN A 269 5.08 13.56 9.91
CA GLN A 269 5.73 13.70 8.60
C GLN A 269 6.49 12.43 8.22
N SER A 270 7.34 11.91 9.10
CA SER A 270 8.11 10.68 8.84
C SER A 270 7.20 9.48 8.60
N LYS A 271 6.10 9.37 9.35
CA LYS A 271 5.09 8.32 9.18
C LYS A 271 4.37 8.42 7.84
N GLU A 272 3.93 9.62 7.47
CA GLU A 272 3.27 9.86 6.18
C GLU A 272 4.21 9.64 5.00
N MET A 273 5.46 10.11 5.12
CA MET A 273 6.49 9.88 4.11
C MET A 273 6.73 8.39 3.87
N LEU A 274 6.92 7.63 4.94
CA LEU A 274 7.16 6.19 4.85
C LEU A 274 6.00 5.45 4.17
N ASN A 275 4.76 5.80 4.53
CA ASN A 275 3.57 5.18 3.96
C ASN A 275 3.33 5.54 2.48
N ALA A 276 3.77 6.73 2.05
CA ALA A 276 3.57 7.18 0.68
C ALA A 276 4.62 6.62 -0.32
N VAL A 277 5.74 6.06 0.16
CA VAL A 277 6.83 5.60 -0.74
C VAL A 277 6.35 4.56 -1.74
N TYR A 278 5.57 3.56 -1.32
CA TYR A 278 5.09 2.54 -2.24
C TYR A 278 4.08 3.10 -3.27
N GLY A 279 3.20 4.00 -2.83
CA GLY A 279 2.18 4.61 -3.68
C GLY A 279 2.77 5.40 -4.84
N MET A 280 3.98 5.97 -4.66
CA MET A 280 4.69 6.65 -5.74
C MET A 280 5.06 5.72 -6.89
N CYS A 281 5.30 4.42 -6.61
CA CYS A 281 5.65 3.44 -7.65
C CYS A 281 4.48 3.21 -8.62
N VAL A 282 3.24 3.25 -8.13
CA VAL A 282 2.00 3.03 -8.91
C VAL A 282 1.25 4.32 -9.23
N THR A 283 1.95 5.46 -9.23
CA THR A 283 1.38 6.70 -9.76
C THR A 283 0.99 6.49 -11.22
N ASP A 284 -0.25 6.80 -11.55
CA ASP A 284 -0.77 6.62 -12.91
C ASP A 284 0.08 7.37 -13.93
N ILE A 285 0.58 6.67 -14.96
CA ILE A 285 1.47 7.21 -15.99
C ILE A 285 0.65 7.93 -17.06
N ALA A 286 -0.49 7.36 -17.43
CA ALA A 286 -1.41 7.91 -18.41
C ALA A 286 -2.68 8.36 -17.68
N ARG A 287 -2.91 9.67 -17.60
CA ARG A 287 -4.04 10.28 -16.91
C ARG A 287 -4.88 11.06 -17.89
N ASP A 288 -6.18 10.92 -17.78
CA ASP A 288 -7.12 11.81 -18.44
C ASP A 288 -6.97 13.22 -17.88
N GLU A 289 -7.15 14.22 -18.71
CA GLU A 289 -7.02 15.62 -18.33
C GLU A 289 -8.38 16.30 -18.52
N ASP A 290 -8.92 16.89 -17.46
CA ASP A 290 -10.10 17.74 -17.53
C ASP A 290 -9.63 19.18 -17.80
N LEU A 291 -9.93 19.68 -18.96
CA LEU A 291 -9.60 21.04 -19.40
C LEU A 291 -10.85 21.92 -19.41
N TYR A 292 -10.71 23.14 -18.90
CA TYR A 292 -11.77 24.15 -18.98
C TYR A 292 -11.56 25.01 -20.22
N ILE A 293 -12.31 24.74 -21.29
CA ILE A 293 -12.18 25.39 -22.59
C ILE A 293 -13.53 26.01 -22.95
N ASN A 294 -13.54 27.28 -23.37
CA ASN A 294 -14.75 27.99 -23.83
C ASN A 294 -15.95 27.88 -22.87
N HIS A 295 -15.70 28.04 -21.57
CA HIS A 295 -16.69 27.94 -20.48
C HIS A 295 -17.32 26.56 -20.28
N ASN A 296 -16.71 25.49 -20.82
CA ASN A 296 -17.09 24.10 -20.61
C ASN A 296 -15.93 23.25 -20.15
N TRP A 297 -16.23 22.21 -19.39
CA TRP A 297 -15.26 21.17 -19.04
C TRP A 297 -15.23 20.12 -20.15
N GLU A 298 -14.04 19.82 -20.66
CA GLU A 298 -13.78 18.79 -21.64
C GLU A 298 -12.80 17.78 -21.06
N CYS A 299 -13.18 16.49 -21.04
CA CYS A 299 -12.30 15.40 -20.63
C CYS A 299 -11.52 14.92 -21.84
N HIS A 300 -10.19 15.00 -21.75
CA HIS A 300 -9.27 14.51 -22.78
C HIS A 300 -8.67 13.19 -22.31
N GLU A 301 -9.03 12.09 -22.98
CA GLU A 301 -8.49 10.77 -22.66
C GLU A 301 -6.98 10.73 -22.90
N ALA A 302 -6.29 10.06 -21.99
CA ALA A 302 -4.85 9.91 -22.06
C ALA A 302 -4.40 9.05 -23.24
N ASN A 303 -3.48 9.55 -24.04
CA ASN A 303 -2.78 8.72 -25.01
C ASN A 303 -1.73 7.85 -24.31
N ILE A 304 -2.05 6.58 -24.12
CA ILE A 304 -1.21 5.63 -23.38
C ILE A 304 0.17 5.47 -24.04
N GLU A 305 0.24 5.35 -25.36
CA GLU A 305 1.50 5.16 -26.08
C GLU A 305 2.43 6.35 -25.86
N LYS A 306 1.92 7.57 -26.06
CA LYS A 306 2.68 8.81 -25.83
C LYS A 306 3.11 8.95 -24.37
N SER A 307 2.22 8.63 -23.42
CA SER A 307 2.51 8.71 -21.98
C SER A 307 3.61 7.73 -21.58
N ILE A 308 3.59 6.51 -22.09
CA ILE A 308 4.63 5.50 -21.86
C ILE A 308 5.96 5.91 -22.52
N GLU A 309 5.93 6.49 -23.71
CA GLU A 309 7.14 7.03 -24.35
C GLU A 309 7.79 8.11 -23.48
N ILE A 310 6.99 9.09 -23.00
CA ILE A 310 7.45 10.16 -22.09
C ILE A 310 8.01 9.55 -20.80
N TYR A 311 7.29 8.61 -20.19
CA TYR A 311 7.74 7.91 -18.99
C TYR A 311 9.08 7.23 -19.19
N ASN A 312 9.25 6.46 -20.27
CA ASN A 312 10.48 5.74 -20.56
C ASN A 312 11.69 6.67 -20.80
N ARG A 313 11.46 7.85 -21.41
CA ARG A 313 12.52 8.84 -21.72
C ARG A 313 12.81 9.83 -20.58
N SER A 314 11.98 9.84 -19.53
CA SER A 314 12.13 10.78 -18.43
C SER A 314 13.46 10.64 -17.71
N LYS A 315 14.25 11.73 -17.68
CA LYS A 315 15.55 11.80 -16.99
C LYS A 315 15.45 11.78 -15.48
N ASN A 316 14.26 12.12 -14.95
CA ASN A 316 13.99 12.19 -13.52
C ASN A 316 13.29 10.92 -12.99
N ARG A 317 13.10 9.92 -13.84
CA ARG A 317 12.48 8.65 -13.46
C ARG A 317 13.43 7.83 -12.59
N PHE A 318 12.98 7.49 -11.39
CA PHE A 318 13.73 6.69 -10.43
C PHE A 318 12.93 5.51 -9.87
N LEU A 319 11.67 5.37 -10.30
CA LEU A 319 10.76 4.29 -9.94
C LEU A 319 10.32 3.53 -11.18
N PHE A 320 9.93 2.29 -10.99
CA PHE A 320 9.40 1.41 -12.01
C PHE A 320 8.03 0.92 -11.62
N TYR A 321 7.02 1.14 -12.46
CA TYR A 321 5.61 0.88 -12.13
C TYR A 321 5.35 -0.56 -11.62
N PRO A 322 5.95 -1.62 -12.21
CA PRO A 322 5.80 -2.98 -11.71
C PRO A 322 6.17 -3.15 -10.24
N TRP A 323 7.12 -2.39 -9.70
CA TRP A 323 7.50 -2.51 -8.29
C TRP A 323 6.31 -2.31 -7.36
N GLY A 324 5.49 -1.27 -7.59
CA GLY A 324 4.34 -1.01 -6.74
C GLY A 324 3.23 -2.04 -6.88
N VAL A 325 3.06 -2.67 -8.05
CA VAL A 325 2.12 -3.78 -8.25
C VAL A 325 2.51 -4.96 -7.36
N PHE A 326 3.80 -5.29 -7.31
CA PHE A 326 4.32 -6.38 -6.48
C PHE A 326 4.35 -6.04 -4.99
N VAL A 327 4.58 -4.78 -4.59
CA VAL A 327 4.55 -4.37 -3.16
C VAL A 327 3.22 -4.74 -2.53
N THR A 328 2.11 -4.38 -3.15
CA THR A 328 0.79 -4.69 -2.61
C THR A 328 0.44 -6.17 -2.69
N ALA A 329 0.91 -6.87 -3.71
CA ALA A 329 0.75 -8.32 -3.83
C ALA A 329 1.47 -9.06 -2.70
N TYR A 330 2.72 -8.74 -2.40
CA TYR A 330 3.47 -9.32 -1.29
C TYR A 330 2.83 -9.00 0.08
N ALA A 331 2.36 -7.77 0.27
CA ALA A 331 1.68 -7.39 1.51
C ALA A 331 0.39 -8.23 1.71
N ARG A 332 -0.42 -8.41 0.64
CA ARG A 332 -1.60 -9.29 0.67
C ARG A 332 -1.22 -10.74 0.98
N ARG A 333 -0.17 -11.27 0.34
CA ARG A 333 0.30 -12.64 0.61
C ARG A 333 0.65 -12.80 2.10
N ASN A 334 1.38 -11.85 2.67
CA ASN A 334 1.76 -11.90 4.08
C ASN A 334 0.53 -11.87 5.00
N LEU A 335 -0.44 -11.00 4.73
CA LEU A 335 -1.71 -10.96 5.47
C LEU A 335 -2.47 -12.30 5.37
N PHE A 336 -2.53 -12.89 4.18
CA PHE A 336 -3.22 -14.16 3.96
C PHE A 336 -2.55 -15.35 4.68
N THR A 337 -1.28 -15.26 5.05
CA THR A 337 -0.69 -16.30 5.93
C THR A 337 -1.38 -16.35 7.28
N GLY A 338 -1.75 -15.19 7.86
CA GLY A 338 -2.53 -15.12 9.08
C GLY A 338 -3.98 -15.53 8.88
N ILE A 339 -4.63 -15.06 7.80
CA ILE A 339 -6.02 -15.46 7.50
C ILE A 339 -6.16 -16.97 7.38
N PHE A 340 -5.22 -17.65 6.69
CA PHE A 340 -5.22 -19.11 6.57
C PHE A 340 -4.93 -19.80 7.90
N GLU A 341 -4.04 -19.26 8.73
CA GLU A 341 -3.74 -19.82 10.04
C GLU A 341 -4.95 -19.79 10.97
N PHE A 342 -5.67 -18.67 11.02
CA PHE A 342 -6.82 -18.52 11.91
C PHE A 342 -8.09 -19.22 11.38
N GLY A 343 -8.24 -19.37 10.07
CA GLY A 343 -9.40 -20.03 9.47
C GLY A 343 -10.72 -19.45 9.99
N ASP A 344 -11.52 -20.28 10.68
CA ASP A 344 -12.80 -19.86 11.26
C ASP A 344 -12.67 -18.90 12.46
N GLU A 345 -11.50 -18.82 13.10
CA GLU A 345 -11.23 -17.88 14.20
C GLU A 345 -10.83 -16.48 13.69
N TYR A 346 -10.61 -16.31 12.37
CA TYR A 346 -10.43 -15.02 11.73
C TYR A 346 -11.76 -14.24 11.69
N ILE A 347 -11.74 -12.97 12.08
CA ILE A 347 -12.93 -12.10 12.13
C ILE A 347 -12.85 -11.01 11.07
N TYR A 348 -11.73 -10.26 11.02
CA TYR A 348 -11.61 -9.05 10.22
C TYR A 348 -10.15 -8.71 9.92
N SER A 349 -9.91 -8.12 8.76
CA SER A 349 -8.60 -7.54 8.41
C SER A 349 -8.75 -6.20 7.69
N ASP A 350 -7.74 -5.35 7.86
CA ASP A 350 -7.58 -4.12 7.09
C ASP A 350 -6.12 -3.92 6.74
N THR A 351 -5.78 -4.22 5.49
CA THR A 351 -4.48 -4.00 4.86
C THR A 351 -3.31 -4.74 5.52
N ASP A 352 -3.01 -4.45 6.76
CA ASP A 352 -1.85 -4.95 7.52
C ASP A 352 -2.22 -5.38 8.95
N SER A 353 -3.51 -5.43 9.28
CA SER A 353 -3.99 -5.86 10.58
C SER A 353 -4.96 -7.02 10.48
N ILE A 354 -4.98 -7.85 11.55
CA ILE A 354 -5.90 -8.97 11.70
C ILE A 354 -6.60 -8.89 13.07
N LYS A 355 -7.88 -9.20 13.08
CA LYS A 355 -8.71 -9.35 14.29
C LYS A 355 -9.17 -10.79 14.36
N CYS A 356 -8.90 -11.47 15.47
CA CYS A 356 -9.10 -12.91 15.61
C CYS A 356 -9.50 -13.33 17.03
N MET A 357 -10.07 -14.51 17.12
CA MET A 357 -10.34 -15.19 18.38
C MET A 357 -9.16 -16.12 18.74
N ASN A 358 -9.08 -16.50 20.01
CA ASN A 358 -8.20 -17.54 20.54
C ASN A 358 -6.73 -17.43 20.06
N ALA A 359 -6.20 -16.20 19.96
CA ALA A 359 -4.87 -15.95 19.43
C ALA A 359 -3.74 -16.70 20.17
N GLU A 360 -3.95 -17.06 21.43
CA GLU A 360 -3.04 -17.85 22.26
C GLU A 360 -2.78 -19.26 21.70
N LYS A 361 -3.72 -19.82 20.94
CA LYS A 361 -3.53 -21.12 20.25
C LYS A 361 -2.58 -21.04 19.06
N HIS A 362 -2.36 -19.83 18.53
CA HIS A 362 -1.60 -19.54 17.32
C HIS A 362 -0.24 -18.88 17.60
N GLU A 363 0.24 -18.90 18.85
CA GLU A 363 1.51 -18.29 19.23
C GLU A 363 2.69 -18.87 18.41
N SER A 364 2.66 -20.16 18.11
CA SER A 364 3.67 -20.82 17.28
C SER A 364 3.74 -20.26 15.84
N TYR A 365 2.61 -19.85 15.29
CA TYR A 365 2.55 -19.20 13.97
C TYR A 365 3.22 -17.83 14.02
N PHE A 366 2.86 -16.97 14.99
CA PHE A 366 3.48 -15.65 15.13
C PHE A 366 4.99 -15.75 15.31
N ASN A 367 5.47 -16.65 16.17
CA ASN A 367 6.88 -16.86 16.39
C ASN A 367 7.60 -17.29 15.11
N ARG A 368 7.08 -18.29 14.39
CA ARG A 368 7.64 -18.77 13.12
C ARG A 368 7.63 -17.69 12.05
N TYR A 369 6.53 -16.92 11.91
CA TYR A 369 6.45 -15.82 10.96
C TYR A 369 7.51 -14.75 11.25
N ASN A 370 7.65 -14.35 12.52
CA ASN A 370 8.61 -13.34 12.94
C ASN A 370 10.07 -13.81 12.76
N GLU A 371 10.36 -15.09 12.97
CA GLU A 371 11.67 -15.68 12.65
C GLU A 371 11.99 -15.65 11.14
N ILE A 372 11.03 -16.01 10.30
CA ILE A 372 11.19 -15.93 8.84
C ILE A 372 11.43 -14.49 8.42
N THR A 373 10.69 -13.54 8.99
CA THR A 373 10.86 -12.10 8.75
C THR A 373 12.28 -11.65 9.11
N GLN A 374 12.80 -12.05 10.27
CA GLN A 374 14.18 -11.75 10.68
C GLN A 374 15.22 -12.29 9.68
N LYS A 375 15.06 -13.54 9.24
CA LYS A 375 15.96 -14.16 8.26
C LYS A 375 15.96 -13.39 6.93
N LYS A 376 14.79 -13.05 6.40
CA LYS A 376 14.66 -12.26 5.17
C LYS A 376 15.31 -10.88 5.29
N LEU A 377 15.08 -10.19 6.40
CA LEU A 377 15.68 -8.87 6.64
C LEU A 377 17.21 -8.95 6.74
N LYS A 378 17.76 -9.97 7.39
CA LYS A 378 19.23 -10.17 7.45
C LYS A 378 19.83 -10.36 6.07
N LEU A 379 19.23 -11.20 5.22
CA LEU A 379 19.67 -11.39 3.82
C LEU A 379 19.60 -10.10 3.01
N ALA A 380 18.53 -9.32 3.18
CA ALA A 380 18.40 -8.02 2.53
C ALA A 380 19.46 -7.02 3.02
N CYS A 381 19.75 -6.99 4.32
CA CYS A 381 20.81 -6.15 4.89
C CYS A 381 22.18 -6.50 4.34
N GLU A 382 22.52 -7.79 4.24
CA GLU A 382 23.76 -8.27 3.62
C GLU A 382 23.87 -7.80 2.16
N PHE A 383 22.79 -7.97 1.38
CA PHE A 383 22.78 -7.54 -0.02
C PHE A 383 22.97 -6.03 -0.20
N HIS A 384 22.31 -5.22 0.66
CA HIS A 384 22.33 -3.75 0.55
C HIS A 384 23.47 -3.08 1.30
N GLY A 385 24.24 -3.81 2.10
CA GLY A 385 25.25 -3.23 3.00
C GLY A 385 24.62 -2.26 4.00
N ILE A 386 23.55 -2.69 4.69
CA ILE A 386 22.80 -1.93 5.70
C ILE A 386 22.97 -2.63 7.06
N ASP A 387 23.12 -1.84 8.12
CA ASP A 387 23.13 -2.39 9.48
C ASP A 387 21.73 -2.90 9.85
N TYR A 388 21.64 -4.16 10.24
CA TYR A 388 20.39 -4.77 10.70
C TYR A 388 19.74 -4.01 11.86
N ASN A 389 20.53 -3.37 12.71
CA ASN A 389 20.03 -2.57 13.83
C ASN A 389 19.18 -1.37 13.37
N ASP A 390 19.38 -0.87 12.15
CA ASP A 390 18.54 0.18 11.59
C ASP A 390 17.11 -0.27 11.27
N LEU A 391 16.87 -1.60 11.17
CA LEU A 391 15.55 -2.20 10.99
C LEU A 391 14.85 -2.60 12.28
N CYS A 392 15.53 -2.48 13.42
CA CYS A 392 15.01 -2.76 14.76
C CYS A 392 15.29 -1.61 15.75
N PRO A 393 14.95 -0.35 15.40
CA PRO A 393 15.18 0.78 16.28
C PRO A 393 14.36 0.65 17.57
N LYS A 394 14.84 1.32 18.62
CA LYS A 394 14.14 1.38 19.92
C LYS A 394 13.28 2.65 19.99
N THR A 395 12.07 2.51 20.49
CA THR A 395 11.23 3.66 20.87
C THR A 395 11.80 4.38 22.09
N LYS A 396 11.26 5.59 22.41
CA LYS A 396 11.60 6.34 23.63
C LYS A 396 11.51 5.46 24.89
N ASP A 397 10.52 4.57 24.96
CA ASP A 397 10.29 3.68 26.09
C ASP A 397 11.18 2.41 26.06
N GLY A 398 12.17 2.36 25.18
CA GLY A 398 13.12 1.24 25.05
C GLY A 398 12.58 -0.01 24.35
N LYS A 399 11.33 0.00 23.88
CA LYS A 399 10.74 -1.13 23.13
C LYS A 399 11.39 -1.24 21.75
N VAL A 400 11.97 -2.38 21.44
CA VAL A 400 12.50 -2.69 20.10
C VAL A 400 11.33 -2.87 19.13
N LYS A 401 11.39 -2.19 17.99
CA LYS A 401 10.40 -2.32 16.91
C LYS A 401 11.08 -2.89 15.66
N LEU A 402 11.01 -4.21 15.53
CA LEU A 402 11.47 -4.86 14.30
C LEU A 402 10.47 -4.65 13.19
N LEU A 403 10.98 -4.29 12.01
CA LEU A 403 10.16 -4.09 10.80
C LEU A 403 9.51 -5.39 10.33
N GLY A 404 8.24 -5.34 9.94
CA GLY A 404 7.53 -6.42 9.26
C GLY A 404 7.03 -7.56 10.14
N VAL A 405 7.24 -7.52 11.45
CA VAL A 405 6.72 -8.53 12.38
C VAL A 405 5.26 -8.26 12.75
N TRP A 406 4.55 -9.32 13.13
CA TRP A 406 3.29 -9.19 13.83
C TRP A 406 3.52 -8.59 15.22
N ASP A 407 2.88 -7.47 15.50
CA ASP A 407 2.90 -6.77 16.80
C ASP A 407 1.51 -6.84 17.40
N TYR A 408 1.41 -7.34 18.63
CA TYR A 408 0.16 -7.38 19.38
C TYR A 408 -0.24 -5.98 19.82
N GLU A 409 -1.46 -5.56 19.46
CA GLU A 409 -2.01 -4.23 19.79
C GLU A 409 -2.92 -4.23 21.03
N GLY A 410 -3.43 -5.39 21.40
CA GLY A 410 -4.35 -5.53 22.54
C GLY A 410 -5.52 -6.45 22.24
N THR A 411 -6.34 -6.69 23.27
CA THR A 411 -7.59 -7.44 23.17
C THR A 411 -8.77 -6.50 23.39
N TYR A 412 -9.75 -6.59 22.53
CA TYR A 412 -11.02 -5.89 22.66
C TYR A 412 -11.98 -6.73 23.51
N LYS A 413 -12.67 -6.11 24.49
CA LYS A 413 -13.69 -6.77 25.27
C LYS A 413 -14.83 -7.27 24.38
N ARG A 414 -15.26 -6.42 23.45
CA ARG A 414 -16.28 -6.74 22.43
C ARG A 414 -15.89 -6.11 21.11
N PHE A 415 -16.18 -6.80 20.03
CA PHE A 415 -15.97 -6.35 18.66
C PHE A 415 -17.19 -6.71 17.81
N LYS A 416 -17.61 -5.79 16.94
CA LYS A 416 -18.68 -6.04 15.97
C LYS A 416 -18.34 -5.34 14.67
N THR A 417 -18.45 -6.04 13.53
CA THR A 417 -18.24 -5.50 12.20
C THR A 417 -19.49 -5.60 11.33
N LEU A 418 -19.69 -4.58 10.49
CA LEU A 418 -20.72 -4.56 9.44
C LEU A 418 -20.10 -4.71 8.04
N GLY A 419 -18.81 -5.02 7.96
CA GLY A 419 -18.04 -5.12 6.72
C GLY A 419 -16.85 -4.18 6.70
N ALA A 420 -16.23 -4.04 5.52
CA ALA A 420 -14.99 -3.29 5.31
C ALA A 420 -15.10 -1.84 5.85
N LYS A 421 -14.17 -1.48 6.75
CA LYS A 421 -14.06 -0.15 7.39
C LYS A 421 -15.35 0.33 8.10
N ARG A 422 -16.14 -0.61 8.61
CA ARG A 422 -17.35 -0.35 9.38
C ARG A 422 -17.40 -1.30 10.58
N TYR A 423 -16.78 -0.91 11.70
CA TYR A 423 -16.74 -1.73 12.91
C TYR A 423 -16.69 -0.87 14.18
N ILE A 424 -17.14 -1.47 15.28
CA ILE A 424 -17.15 -0.91 16.62
C ILE A 424 -16.45 -1.89 17.56
N TYR A 425 -15.70 -1.38 18.51
CA TYR A 425 -15.03 -2.20 19.52
C TYR A 425 -14.92 -1.50 20.85
N GLU A 426 -14.90 -2.29 21.91
CA GLU A 426 -14.79 -1.83 23.29
C GLU A 426 -13.43 -2.23 23.87
N THR A 427 -12.78 -1.26 24.51
CA THR A 427 -11.54 -1.44 25.26
C THR A 427 -11.74 -1.02 26.71
N GLU A 428 -10.71 -1.17 27.57
CA GLU A 428 -10.72 -0.63 28.93
C GLU A 428 -10.98 0.90 28.97
N LYS A 429 -10.63 1.62 27.91
CA LYS A 429 -10.80 3.07 27.77
C LYS A 429 -12.19 3.49 27.27
N GLY A 430 -13.04 2.50 26.95
CA GLY A 430 -14.40 2.72 26.43
C GLY A 430 -14.61 2.28 25.01
N LEU A 431 -15.72 2.75 24.44
CA LEU A 431 -16.20 2.40 23.10
C LEU A 431 -15.45 3.17 22.03
N ASN A 432 -15.09 2.47 20.97
CA ASN A 432 -14.44 3.02 19.78
C ASN A 432 -15.19 2.59 18.52
N ILE A 433 -15.19 3.47 17.50
CA ILE A 433 -15.83 3.20 16.22
C ILE A 433 -14.91 3.54 15.06
N THR A 434 -15.04 2.78 13.98
CA THR A 434 -14.39 3.07 12.71
C THR A 434 -15.43 2.98 11.59
N ILE A 435 -15.69 4.12 10.95
CA ILE A 435 -16.54 4.23 9.76
C ILE A 435 -15.75 5.07 8.73
N ALA A 436 -15.61 4.53 7.52
CA ALA A 436 -14.93 5.26 6.46
C ALA A 436 -15.66 6.58 6.14
N GLY A 437 -14.90 7.68 6.06
CA GLY A 437 -15.44 9.01 5.74
C GLY A 437 -15.97 9.82 6.93
N THR A 438 -15.91 9.30 8.16
CA THR A 438 -16.34 10.03 9.36
C THR A 438 -15.25 10.18 10.40
N GLY A 439 -15.26 11.29 11.15
CA GLY A 439 -14.34 11.50 12.27
C GLY A 439 -14.69 10.58 13.45
N LYS A 440 -13.69 9.90 14.03
CA LYS A 440 -13.90 8.93 15.14
C LYS A 440 -14.54 9.57 16.36
N GLU A 441 -14.06 10.73 16.80
CA GLU A 441 -14.58 11.42 18.00
C GLU A 441 -16.02 11.87 17.87
N SER A 442 -16.38 12.52 16.75
CA SER A 442 -17.76 12.99 16.50
C SER A 442 -18.73 11.82 16.41
N THR A 443 -18.32 10.71 15.81
CA THR A 443 -19.18 9.51 15.69
C THR A 443 -19.36 8.81 17.03
N CYS A 444 -18.33 8.72 17.87
CA CYS A 444 -18.45 8.20 19.23
C CYS A 444 -19.35 9.05 20.11
N LYS A 445 -19.23 10.39 20.04
CA LYS A 445 -20.13 11.32 20.77
C LYS A 445 -21.57 11.16 20.34
N PHE A 446 -21.84 11.02 19.04
CA PHE A 446 -23.19 10.80 18.53
C PHE A 446 -23.80 9.50 19.05
N LEU A 447 -23.05 8.40 19.05
CA LEU A 447 -23.53 7.11 19.55
C LEU A 447 -23.64 7.02 21.07
N SER A 448 -22.83 7.75 21.82
CA SER A 448 -22.97 7.82 23.29
C SER A 448 -24.16 8.65 23.76
N ALA A 449 -24.79 9.41 22.84
CA ALA A 449 -26.04 10.14 23.11
C ALA A 449 -27.30 9.32 22.81
N PHE A 450 -27.15 8.14 22.21
CA PHE A 450 -28.21 7.14 22.01
C PHE A 450 -28.02 5.94 22.94
#